data_c4893323cb862d266110a3f33df6f845
#
_entry.id   c4893323cb862d266110a3f33df6f845
#
_cell.length_a   1.000
_cell.length_b   1.000
_cell.length_c   1.000
_cell.angle_alpha   90.00
_cell.angle_beta   90.00
_cell.angle_gamma   90.00
#
_symmetry.space_group_name_H-M   'P 1'
#
loop_
_entity.id
_entity.type
_entity.pdbx_description
1 polymer ?
#
loop_
_entity_poly.entity_id
_entity_poly.type
_entity_poly.pdbx_seq_one_letter_code
_entity_poly.pdbx_strand_id
1 'polypeptide(L)'
;ELHKQGWETVAAVTPMNAMNWLAPDPAVDSLPILPQVNDGQHQELSLVAPHTIDNDQLLVLRLWPSDNELLPDHTPVWIGNVVYLYPERKLPLISYLRTAADFQTPLVYLQDALRQAGQIRLEQRVRPSVKTQVQWDGHVLLAWEAPG
;
A
#
# COMPACT_ATOMS: atom_id res chain seq x y z
N GLU A 1 15.36 0.02 -2.97
CA GLU A 1 15.71 -0.89 -1.85
C GLU A 1 14.65 -1.98 -1.62
N LEU A 2 13.36 -1.67 -1.56
CA LEU A 2 12.31 -2.68 -1.37
C LEU A 2 12.31 -3.76 -2.47
N HIS A 3 12.57 -3.40 -3.73
CA HIS A 3 12.71 -4.38 -4.81
C HIS A 3 13.84 -5.39 -4.57
N LYS A 4 14.94 -4.98 -3.92
CA LYS A 4 16.02 -5.91 -3.54
C LYS A 4 15.58 -6.92 -2.48
N GLN A 5 14.54 -6.60 -1.74
CA GLN A 5 13.91 -7.48 -0.75
C GLN A 5 12.72 -8.28 -1.33
N GLY A 6 12.56 -8.26 -2.64
CA GLY A 6 11.52 -9.01 -3.33
C GLY A 6 10.15 -8.33 -3.42
N TRP A 7 10.03 -7.05 -3.03
CA TRP A 7 8.79 -6.30 -3.28
C TRP A 7 8.60 -6.08 -4.77
N GLU A 8 7.40 -6.31 -5.26
CA GLU A 8 7.06 -6.21 -6.68
C GLU A 8 6.14 -5.01 -6.94
N THR A 9 6.32 -4.38 -8.10
CA THR A 9 5.41 -3.31 -8.54
C THR A 9 4.05 -3.91 -8.89
N VAL A 10 2.98 -3.28 -8.39
CA VAL A 10 1.61 -3.68 -8.71
C VAL A 10 1.35 -3.48 -10.19
N ALA A 11 0.85 -4.53 -10.86
CA ALA A 11 0.45 -4.45 -12.25
C ALA A 11 -0.77 -3.54 -12.43
N ALA A 12 -0.78 -2.76 -13.50
CA ALA A 12 -1.95 -1.97 -13.87
C ALA A 12 -3.17 -2.87 -14.11
N VAL A 13 -4.36 -2.37 -13.75
CA VAL A 13 -5.62 -3.07 -14.05
C VAL A 13 -5.86 -3.04 -15.56
N THR A 14 -6.01 -4.22 -16.13
CA THR A 14 -6.30 -4.43 -17.55
C THR A 14 -7.59 -5.23 -17.70
N PRO A 15 -8.27 -5.21 -18.87
CA PRO A 15 -9.44 -6.07 -19.09
C PRO A 15 -9.13 -7.55 -18.88
N MET A 16 -7.91 -7.98 -19.17
CA MET A 16 -7.51 -9.38 -19.02
C MET A 16 -7.42 -9.80 -17.55
N ASN A 17 -6.72 -9.03 -16.70
CA ASN A 17 -6.59 -9.38 -15.29
C ASN A 17 -7.86 -9.07 -14.47
N ALA A 18 -8.69 -8.12 -14.94
CA ALA A 18 -9.99 -7.85 -14.35
C ALA A 18 -10.97 -9.04 -14.42
N MET A 19 -10.79 -9.93 -15.38
CA MET A 19 -11.58 -11.17 -15.48
C MET A 19 -11.39 -12.08 -14.25
N ASN A 20 -10.28 -11.97 -13.54
CA ASN A 20 -10.03 -12.74 -12.31
C ASN A 20 -11.06 -12.42 -11.21
N TRP A 21 -11.72 -11.25 -11.23
CA TRP A 21 -12.83 -10.96 -10.31
C TRP A 21 -14.01 -11.92 -10.47
N LEU A 22 -14.17 -12.52 -11.65
CA LEU A 22 -15.25 -13.46 -11.98
C LEU A 22 -14.84 -14.93 -11.78
N ALA A 23 -13.59 -15.19 -11.44
CA ALA A 23 -13.13 -16.54 -11.18
C ALA A 23 -13.83 -17.13 -9.94
N PRO A 24 -14.20 -18.42 -9.95
CA PRO A 24 -14.92 -19.04 -8.85
C PRO A 24 -14.11 -19.14 -7.56
N ASP A 25 -12.78 -19.26 -7.67
CA ASP A 25 -11.86 -19.33 -6.53
C ASP A 25 -10.50 -18.76 -6.96
N PRO A 26 -10.39 -17.42 -7.11
CA PRO A 26 -9.15 -16.81 -7.57
C PRO A 26 -8.11 -16.84 -6.47
N ALA A 27 -6.86 -17.12 -6.83
CA ALA A 27 -5.73 -16.89 -5.92
C ALA A 27 -5.63 -15.39 -5.56
N VAL A 28 -5.31 -15.07 -4.32
CA VAL A 28 -5.31 -13.68 -3.83
C VAL A 28 -4.38 -12.78 -4.64
N ASP A 29 -3.23 -13.29 -5.04
CA ASP A 29 -2.22 -12.61 -5.86
C ASP A 29 -2.64 -12.40 -7.32
N SER A 30 -3.64 -13.14 -7.80
CA SER A 30 -4.22 -12.99 -9.14
C SER A 30 -5.29 -11.91 -9.23
N LEU A 31 -5.82 -11.45 -8.09
CA LEU A 31 -6.86 -10.42 -8.05
C LEU A 31 -6.25 -9.03 -8.31
N PRO A 32 -6.82 -8.24 -9.23
CA PRO A 32 -6.36 -6.90 -9.50
C PRO A 32 -6.45 -6.00 -8.27
N ILE A 33 -5.36 -5.29 -7.98
CA ILE A 33 -5.32 -4.26 -6.94
C ILE A 33 -5.77 -2.94 -7.56
N LEU A 34 -6.89 -2.43 -7.08
CA LEU A 34 -7.42 -1.17 -7.56
C LEU A 34 -6.51 0.00 -7.17
N PRO A 35 -6.28 0.95 -8.09
CA PRO A 35 -5.57 2.17 -7.78
C PRO A 35 -6.35 3.01 -6.76
N GLN A 36 -5.62 3.79 -5.97
CA GLN A 36 -6.19 4.74 -5.05
C GLN A 36 -5.85 6.18 -5.47
N VAL A 37 -6.69 7.12 -5.02
CA VAL A 37 -6.51 8.55 -5.27
C VAL A 37 -6.35 9.23 -3.92
N ASN A 38 -5.34 10.09 -3.81
CA ASN A 38 -5.15 11.01 -2.69
C ASN A 38 -5.10 12.43 -3.22
N ASP A 39 -5.99 13.31 -2.73
CA ASP A 39 -6.12 14.70 -3.16
C ASP A 39 -6.21 14.88 -4.70
N GLY A 40 -6.94 13.98 -5.37
CA GLY A 40 -7.14 14.01 -6.82
C GLY A 40 -6.00 13.39 -7.65
N GLN A 41 -4.93 12.92 -7.01
CA GLN A 41 -3.77 12.29 -7.68
C GLN A 41 -3.78 10.78 -7.47
N HIS A 42 -3.50 10.02 -8.53
CA HIS A 42 -3.24 8.59 -8.43
C HIS A 42 -1.89 8.35 -7.73
N GLN A 43 -1.75 7.21 -7.06
CA GLN A 43 -0.46 6.81 -6.52
C GLN A 43 0.59 6.72 -7.63
N GLU A 44 1.79 7.21 -7.35
CA GLU A 44 2.92 7.10 -8.28
C GLU A 44 3.61 5.75 -8.14
N LEU A 45 3.70 5.23 -6.91
CA LEU A 45 4.31 3.95 -6.63
C LEU A 45 3.36 3.06 -5.83
N SER A 46 3.22 1.81 -6.28
CA SER A 46 2.48 0.76 -5.58
C SER A 46 3.29 -0.52 -5.58
N LEU A 47 3.58 -1.03 -4.41
CA LEU A 47 4.39 -2.24 -4.22
C LEU A 47 3.63 -3.28 -3.39
N VAL A 48 3.85 -4.56 -3.73
CA VAL A 48 3.37 -5.72 -2.98
C VAL A 48 4.57 -6.42 -2.35
N ALA A 49 4.46 -6.78 -1.09
CA ALA A 49 5.48 -7.55 -0.39
C ALA A 49 5.57 -9.00 -0.93
N PRO A 50 6.77 -9.61 -0.92
CA PRO A 50 7.00 -10.94 -1.50
C PRO A 50 6.30 -12.08 -0.76
N HIS A 51 5.96 -11.87 0.49
CA HIS A 51 5.28 -12.87 1.32
C HIS A 51 4.11 -12.25 2.05
N THR A 52 2.98 -12.87 1.92
CA THR A 52 1.84 -12.64 2.80
C THR A 52 2.04 -13.45 4.08
N ILE A 53 1.70 -12.89 5.22
CA ILE A 53 1.84 -13.57 6.53
C ILE A 53 0.98 -14.83 6.58
N ASP A 54 -0.17 -14.77 5.90
CA ASP A 54 -1.02 -15.92 5.57
C ASP A 54 -1.27 -15.84 4.06
N ASN A 55 -1.25 -16.96 3.35
CA ASN A 55 -1.41 -17.04 1.88
C ASN A 55 -2.70 -16.38 1.34
N ASP A 56 -3.54 -15.86 2.21
CA ASP A 56 -4.82 -15.23 1.90
C ASP A 56 -4.81 -13.69 1.98
N GLN A 57 -3.66 -13.06 2.20
CA GLN A 57 -3.58 -11.60 2.31
C GLN A 57 -2.39 -11.05 1.52
N LEU A 58 -2.57 -9.87 0.92
CA LEU A 58 -1.49 -9.10 0.29
C LEU A 58 -1.13 -7.90 1.15
N LEU A 59 0.16 -7.69 1.39
CA LEU A 59 0.65 -6.45 1.98
C LEU A 59 1.00 -5.47 0.87
N VAL A 60 0.31 -4.34 0.83
CA VAL A 60 0.43 -3.34 -0.23
C VAL A 60 0.86 -2.00 0.34
N LEU A 61 1.94 -1.46 -0.18
CA LEU A 61 2.42 -0.10 0.04
C LEU A 61 2.02 0.77 -1.15
N ARG A 62 1.44 1.95 -0.89
CA ARG A 62 1.17 2.98 -1.90
C ARG A 62 1.80 4.29 -1.49
N LEU A 63 2.44 4.97 -2.44
CA LEU A 63 3.10 6.24 -2.22
C LEU A 63 2.66 7.29 -3.25
N TRP A 64 2.47 8.50 -2.76
CA TRP A 64 2.20 9.72 -3.53
C TRP A 64 3.31 10.73 -3.26
N PRO A 65 3.82 11.44 -4.27
CA PRO A 65 4.69 12.58 -4.03
C PRO A 65 3.91 13.65 -3.25
N SER A 66 4.58 14.38 -2.39
CA SER A 66 4.01 15.54 -1.72
C SER A 66 4.79 16.81 -2.09
N ASP A 67 4.14 17.96 -1.92
CA ASP A 67 4.78 19.27 -2.10
C ASP A 67 5.70 19.66 -0.92
N ASN A 68 5.94 18.73 0.02
CA ASN A 68 6.74 18.97 1.21
C ASN A 68 8.17 18.47 1.04
N GLU A 69 9.10 19.19 1.63
CA GLU A 69 10.52 18.85 1.67
C GLU A 69 11.05 18.97 3.10
N LEU A 70 12.06 18.18 3.43
CA LEU A 70 12.79 18.30 4.70
C LEU A 70 13.99 19.23 4.53
N LEU A 71 14.09 20.22 5.41
CA LEU A 71 15.25 21.12 5.47
C LEU A 71 16.38 20.51 6.31
N PRO A 72 17.65 20.87 6.03
CA PRO A 72 18.10 21.89 5.06
C PRO A 72 18.32 21.37 3.63
N ASP A 73 18.28 20.05 3.41
CA ASP A 73 18.75 19.41 2.18
C ASP A 73 17.69 19.37 1.07
N HIS A 74 16.48 19.91 1.31
CA HIS A 74 15.34 19.82 0.40
C HIS A 74 14.98 18.39 -0.02
N THR A 75 15.10 17.44 0.93
CA THR A 75 14.76 16.04 0.69
C THR A 75 13.26 15.88 0.46
N PRO A 76 12.83 15.33 -0.69
CA PRO A 76 11.40 15.14 -0.98
C PRO A 76 10.73 14.21 0.02
N VAL A 77 9.52 14.57 0.43
CA VAL A 77 8.68 13.77 1.33
C VAL A 77 7.56 13.11 0.52
N TRP A 78 7.40 11.82 0.70
CA TRP A 78 6.31 11.03 0.13
C TRP A 78 5.23 10.79 1.18
N ILE A 79 3.98 10.87 0.76
CA ILE A 79 2.82 10.48 1.57
C ILE A 79 2.40 9.08 1.13
N GLY A 80 2.03 8.22 2.07
CA GLY A 80 1.65 6.87 1.73
C GLY A 80 0.71 6.20 2.70
N ASN A 81 0.33 5.00 2.33
CA ASN A 81 -0.29 4.03 3.21
C ASN A 81 0.29 2.63 2.97
N VAL A 82 0.24 1.81 4.01
CA VAL A 82 0.54 0.39 3.93
C VAL A 82 -0.60 -0.37 4.59
N VAL A 83 -1.15 -1.34 3.87
CA VAL A 83 -2.36 -2.06 4.28
C VAL A 83 -2.29 -3.53 3.88
N TYR A 84 -2.97 -4.38 4.64
CA TYR A 84 -3.32 -5.71 4.17
C TYR A 84 -4.59 -5.67 3.34
N LEU A 85 -4.56 -6.37 2.21
CA LEU A 85 -5.72 -6.65 1.38
C LEU A 85 -6.03 -8.14 1.47
N TYR A 86 -7.29 -8.48 1.61
CA TYR A 86 -7.77 -9.86 1.62
C TYR A 86 -8.92 -10.05 0.65
N PRO A 87 -9.08 -11.26 0.07
CA PRO A 87 -10.17 -11.53 -0.85
C PRO A 87 -11.51 -11.56 -0.11
N GLU A 88 -12.49 -10.84 -0.64
CA GLU A 88 -13.88 -10.91 -0.20
C GLU A 88 -14.77 -11.24 -1.41
N ARG A 89 -15.68 -12.17 -1.22
CA ARG A 89 -16.65 -12.55 -2.24
C ARG A 89 -17.97 -11.84 -1.96
N LYS A 90 -18.36 -10.98 -2.88
CA LYS A 90 -19.66 -10.30 -2.87
C LYS A 90 -20.52 -10.86 -3.99
N LEU A 91 -21.67 -11.42 -3.67
CA LEU A 91 -22.50 -12.13 -4.62
C LEU A 91 -21.84 -13.44 -5.12
N PRO A 92 -22.59 -14.38 -5.73
CA PRO A 92 -22.02 -15.69 -6.07
C PRO A 92 -20.91 -15.66 -7.14
N LEU A 93 -20.60 -14.49 -7.74
CA LEU A 93 -19.78 -14.40 -8.94
C LEU A 93 -18.64 -13.38 -8.89
N ILE A 94 -18.51 -12.54 -7.85
CA ILE A 94 -17.48 -11.48 -7.85
C ILE A 94 -16.62 -11.58 -6.60
N SER A 95 -15.31 -11.78 -6.81
CA SER A 95 -14.28 -11.72 -5.79
C SER A 95 -13.44 -10.45 -5.96
N TYR A 96 -13.20 -9.71 -4.89
CA TYR A 96 -12.40 -8.49 -4.90
C TYR A 96 -11.54 -8.38 -3.65
N LEU A 97 -10.54 -7.52 -3.68
CA LEU A 97 -9.66 -7.28 -2.55
C LEU A 97 -10.23 -6.18 -1.65
N ARG A 98 -10.34 -6.47 -0.37
CA ARG A 98 -10.78 -5.54 0.67
C ARG A 98 -9.64 -5.19 1.60
N THR A 99 -9.59 -3.93 2.04
CA THR A 99 -8.62 -3.47 3.04
C THR A 99 -8.97 -4.02 4.42
N ALA A 100 -8.00 -4.61 5.10
CA ALA A 100 -8.13 -5.01 6.50
C ALA A 100 -8.26 -3.77 7.41
N ALA A 101 -8.94 -3.94 8.53
CA ALA A 101 -9.12 -2.86 9.52
C ALA A 101 -7.88 -2.63 10.40
N ASP A 102 -6.91 -3.54 10.37
CA ASP A 102 -5.64 -3.39 11.08
C ASP A 102 -4.65 -2.57 10.23
N PHE A 103 -4.32 -1.37 10.69
CA PHE A 103 -3.35 -0.47 10.05
C PHE A 103 -1.99 -0.46 10.76
N GLN A 104 -1.87 -1.08 11.93
CA GLN A 104 -0.65 -1.07 12.71
C GLN A 104 0.30 -2.20 12.34
N THR A 105 -0.19 -3.42 12.21
CA THR A 105 0.63 -4.57 11.84
C THR A 105 1.33 -4.40 10.49
N PRO A 106 0.65 -3.92 9.41
CA PRO A 106 1.31 -3.62 8.14
C PRO A 106 2.44 -2.59 8.28
N LEU A 107 2.23 -1.57 9.12
CA LEU A 107 3.23 -0.53 9.35
C LEU A 107 4.48 -1.08 10.05
N VAL A 108 4.32 -1.91 11.08
CA VAL A 108 5.44 -2.55 11.78
C VAL A 108 6.25 -3.41 10.82
N TYR A 109 5.58 -4.23 10.00
CA TYR A 109 6.25 -5.05 8.99
C TYR A 109 7.07 -4.20 8.01
N LEU A 110 6.49 -3.12 7.49
CA LEU A 110 7.19 -2.21 6.59
C LEU A 110 8.38 -1.54 7.27
N GLN A 111 8.22 -1.09 8.52
CA GLN A 111 9.32 -0.48 9.28
C GLN A 111 10.49 -1.45 9.47
N ASP A 112 10.22 -2.72 9.76
CA ASP A 112 11.26 -3.73 9.92
C ASP A 112 11.97 -4.03 8.60
N ALA A 113 11.23 -4.12 7.49
CA ALA A 113 11.79 -4.27 6.16
C ALA A 113 12.71 -3.09 5.79
N LEU A 114 12.29 -1.86 6.08
CA LEU A 114 13.06 -0.66 5.76
C LEU A 114 14.24 -0.42 6.72
N ARG A 115 14.18 -0.85 7.97
CA ARG A 115 15.34 -0.82 8.88
C ARG A 115 16.50 -1.64 8.33
N GLN A 116 16.19 -2.76 7.70
CA GLN A 116 17.23 -3.59 7.04
C GLN A 116 17.81 -2.88 5.81
N ALA A 117 17.02 -2.04 5.14
CA ALA A 117 17.48 -1.27 3.98
C ALA A 117 18.30 -0.02 4.34
N GLY A 118 18.15 0.53 5.52
CA GLY A 118 18.97 1.59 6.10
C GLY A 118 18.82 3.01 5.52
N GLN A 119 18.17 3.17 4.37
CA GLN A 119 18.17 4.42 3.60
C GLN A 119 16.84 5.18 3.63
N ILE A 120 15.77 4.60 4.15
CA ILE A 120 14.45 5.21 4.16
C ILE A 120 13.98 5.42 5.60
N ARG A 121 13.47 6.60 5.87
CA ARG A 121 12.82 6.94 7.13
C ARG A 121 11.31 6.96 6.95
N LEU A 122 10.61 6.49 7.97
CA LEU A 122 9.16 6.50 8.03
C LEU A 122 8.67 7.20 9.27
N GLU A 123 7.65 8.01 9.13
CA GLU A 123 6.91 8.60 10.23
C GLU A 123 5.41 8.44 9.98
N GLN A 124 4.68 8.07 11.03
CA GLN A 124 3.23 8.02 10.99
C GLN A 124 2.64 9.32 11.54
N ARG A 125 1.71 9.91 10.81
CA ARG A 125 1.00 11.13 11.21
C ARG A 125 -0.51 10.93 11.13
N VAL A 126 -1.24 11.62 11.98
CA VAL A 126 -2.70 11.69 11.93
C VAL A 126 -3.11 12.92 11.13
N ARG A 127 -3.95 12.74 10.14
CA ARG A 127 -4.52 13.84 9.35
C ARG A 127 -5.74 14.42 10.08
N PRO A 128 -5.70 15.67 10.59
CA PRO A 128 -6.69 16.16 11.56
C PRO A 128 -8.08 16.48 10.99
N SER A 129 -8.30 16.42 9.69
CA SER A 129 -9.53 16.90 9.05
C SER A 129 -10.36 15.84 8.32
N VAL A 130 -10.06 14.57 8.47
CA VAL A 130 -10.78 13.52 7.74
C VAL A 130 -11.91 12.99 8.59
N LYS A 131 -13.15 13.20 8.16
CA LYS A 131 -14.28 12.39 8.61
C LYS A 131 -13.97 10.96 8.22
N THR A 132 -13.65 10.13 9.19
CA THR A 132 -13.35 8.71 9.02
C THR A 132 -14.45 8.05 8.19
N GLN A 133 -14.14 7.78 6.93
CA GLN A 133 -14.86 6.75 6.20
C GLN A 133 -14.44 5.40 6.79
N VAL A 134 -15.35 4.45 6.82
CA VAL A 134 -15.26 3.14 7.48
C VAL A 134 -14.02 2.28 7.11
N GLN A 135 -13.13 2.77 6.25
CA GLN A 135 -11.98 2.02 5.71
C GLN A 135 -10.62 2.66 5.96
N TRP A 136 -10.55 3.73 6.75
CA TRP A 136 -9.29 4.39 7.05
C TRP A 136 -9.34 5.07 8.42
N ASP A 137 -8.29 4.88 9.21
CA ASP A 137 -8.19 5.39 10.59
C ASP A 137 -7.63 6.83 10.69
N GLY A 138 -7.38 7.48 9.55
CA GLY A 138 -6.83 8.84 9.50
C GLY A 138 -5.31 8.93 9.56
N HIS A 139 -4.60 7.81 9.73
CA HIS A 139 -3.15 7.79 9.73
C HIS A 139 -2.60 7.82 8.30
N VAL A 140 -1.58 8.64 8.11
CA VAL A 140 -0.78 8.69 6.88
C VAL A 140 0.67 8.32 7.19
N LEU A 141 1.30 7.66 6.24
CA LEU A 141 2.72 7.36 6.27
C LEU A 141 3.47 8.52 5.58
N LEU A 142 4.51 9.03 6.20
CA LEU A 142 5.49 9.89 5.57
C LEU A 142 6.77 9.11 5.36
N ALA A 143 7.32 9.18 4.16
CA ALA A 143 8.55 8.49 3.78
C ALA A 143 9.53 9.46 3.11
N TRP A 144 10.81 9.34 3.42
CA TRP A 144 11.89 10.13 2.80
C TRP A 144 13.20 9.36 2.86
N GLU A 145 14.14 9.73 2.01
CA GLU A 145 15.49 9.18 2.06
C GLU A 145 16.27 9.78 3.25
N ALA A 146 16.97 8.93 3.99
CA ALA A 146 17.87 9.38 5.03
C ALA A 146 19.08 10.07 4.37
N PRO A 147 19.56 11.20 4.91
CA PRO A 147 20.84 11.78 4.45
C PRO A 147 21.94 10.73 4.61
N GLY A 148 22.72 10.58 3.55
CA GLY A 148 23.84 9.63 3.48
C GLY A 148 24.97 9.96 4.47
#